data_24a8b5a16bfabb323d72c6fee3979fe7
#
_entry.id   24a8b5a16bfabb323d72c6fee3979fe7
#
_cell.length_a   1.000
_cell.length_b   1.000
_cell.length_c   1.000
_cell.angle_alpha   90.00
_cell.angle_beta   90.00
_cell.angle_gamma   90.00
#
_symmetry.space_group_name_H-M   'P 1'
#
loop_
_entity.id
_entity.type
_entity.pdbx_description
1 polymer ?
#
loop_
_entity_poly.entity_id
_entity_poly.type
_entity_poly.pdbx_seq_one_letter_code
_entity_poly.pdbx_strand_id
1 'polypeptide(L)'
;MSVFVTGASGHIGSAVVPELLQAGHQVVGLARSDAAAAALAAAGAEVRRGDLDDLEGLREAAAAADGVIHLAFKHDLMRDGAFPDAIAADLAATQALASALEGTGKPLVTTSGTLMLTFAGITGRPGTEADFAPGGPRVDAENFVIGLADRGVRSSIVRLPPITHSSLDHHGFAHVLIGIARQTGVSGYVADGANRWPSVHTLDAARVYRLGLEAAPAGSRLHAVADEGIRFREIAAAIGRGAGVPVASISAADAATHFSFLGGFVGIDNPVSSEVTQKLLGWTPAHPGLIEDLDHGHYFARN
;
A
#
# COMPACT_ATOMS: atom_id res chain seq x y z
N MET A 1 22.90 0.06 -5.41
CA MET A 1 22.21 1.11 -6.18
C MET A 1 21.88 2.25 -5.23
N SER A 2 21.87 3.49 -5.75
CA SER A 2 21.24 4.63 -5.05
C SER A 2 19.76 4.65 -5.40
N VAL A 3 18.87 4.52 -4.41
CA VAL A 3 17.41 4.39 -4.61
C VAL A 3 16.72 5.62 -4.05
N PHE A 4 15.98 6.35 -4.89
CA PHE A 4 15.12 7.44 -4.44
C PHE A 4 13.77 6.92 -4.00
N VAL A 5 13.34 7.25 -2.78
CA VAL A 5 12.08 6.75 -2.20
C VAL A 5 11.21 7.93 -1.78
N THR A 6 10.03 8.05 -2.38
CA THR A 6 8.99 8.96 -1.89
C THR A 6 8.10 8.25 -0.88
N GLY A 7 7.53 8.98 0.08
CA GLY A 7 6.77 8.34 1.17
C GLY A 7 7.63 7.49 2.11
N ALA A 8 8.93 7.71 2.12
CA ALA A 8 9.93 6.92 2.83
C ALA A 8 9.73 6.86 4.35
N SER A 9 9.13 7.89 4.95
CA SER A 9 8.81 7.95 6.39
C SER A 9 7.38 7.51 6.74
N GLY A 10 6.59 7.08 5.73
CA GLY A 10 5.22 6.58 5.94
C GLY A 10 5.20 5.12 6.40
N HIS A 11 4.01 4.55 6.59
CA HIS A 11 3.82 3.18 7.07
C HIS A 11 4.66 2.16 6.26
N ILE A 12 4.45 2.09 4.95
CA ILE A 12 5.18 1.16 4.08
C ILE A 12 6.65 1.57 3.96
N GLY A 13 6.93 2.88 3.83
CA GLY A 13 8.28 3.41 3.68
C GLY A 13 9.19 3.11 4.87
N SER A 14 8.64 3.12 6.10
CA SER A 14 9.39 2.79 7.32
C SER A 14 9.89 1.34 7.37
N ALA A 15 9.33 0.45 6.54
CA ALA A 15 9.81 -0.91 6.34
C ALA A 15 10.66 -1.03 5.07
N VAL A 16 10.31 -0.35 3.98
CA VAL A 16 11.05 -0.39 2.71
C VAL A 16 12.46 0.19 2.84
N VAL A 17 12.60 1.30 3.58
CA VAL A 17 13.92 1.93 3.77
C VAL A 17 14.91 0.99 4.46
N PRO A 18 14.62 0.39 5.64
CA PRO A 18 15.51 -0.58 6.25
C PRO A 18 15.77 -1.81 5.38
N GLU A 19 14.75 -2.34 4.69
CA GLU A 19 14.87 -3.49 3.78
C GLU A 19 15.90 -3.21 2.67
N LEU A 20 15.83 -2.02 2.05
CA LEU A 20 16.79 -1.61 1.01
C LEU A 20 18.20 -1.44 1.57
N LEU A 21 18.36 -0.79 2.73
CA LEU A 21 19.65 -0.58 3.38
C LEU A 21 20.31 -1.92 3.76
N GLN A 22 19.52 -2.86 4.30
CA GLN A 22 19.99 -4.22 4.64
C GLN A 22 20.43 -5.02 3.41
N ALA A 23 19.79 -4.78 2.26
CA ALA A 23 20.18 -5.36 0.97
C ALA A 23 21.41 -4.68 0.33
N GLY A 24 22.01 -3.68 1.00
CA GLY A 24 23.21 -2.98 0.53
C GLY A 24 22.94 -1.85 -0.47
N HIS A 25 21.71 -1.38 -0.58
CA HIS A 25 21.38 -0.18 -1.35
C HIS A 25 21.67 1.08 -0.53
N GLN A 26 21.97 2.18 -1.21
CA GLN A 26 21.90 3.53 -0.64
C GLN A 26 20.50 4.07 -0.85
N VAL A 27 19.92 4.72 0.15
CA VAL A 27 18.56 5.25 0.08
C VAL A 27 18.56 6.76 0.25
N VAL A 28 17.93 7.46 -0.69
CA VAL A 28 17.62 8.88 -0.61
C VAL A 28 16.11 9.02 -0.38
N GLY A 29 15.68 9.39 0.82
CA GLY A 29 14.27 9.51 1.19
C GLY A 29 13.74 10.93 1.04
N LEU A 30 12.59 11.10 0.37
CA LEU A 30 11.88 12.40 0.31
C LEU A 30 11.22 12.71 1.65
N ALA A 31 11.51 13.89 2.22
CA ALA A 31 10.96 14.36 3.49
C ALA A 31 10.32 15.74 3.37
N ARG A 32 9.01 15.86 3.66
CA ARG A 32 8.29 17.14 3.68
C ARG A 32 8.34 17.87 5.02
N SER A 33 8.66 17.18 6.12
CA SER A 33 8.71 17.77 7.47
C SER A 33 10.04 17.44 8.18
N ASP A 34 10.36 18.18 9.22
CA ASP A 34 11.56 17.96 10.04
C ASP A 34 11.49 16.62 10.76
N ALA A 35 10.31 16.21 11.22
CA ALA A 35 10.10 14.90 11.84
C ALA A 35 10.37 13.75 10.85
N ALA A 36 9.89 13.87 9.60
CA ALA A 36 10.17 12.90 8.54
C ALA A 36 11.67 12.84 8.22
N ALA A 37 12.34 14.00 8.13
CA ALA A 37 13.77 14.08 7.89
C ALA A 37 14.59 13.43 9.01
N ALA A 38 14.24 13.71 10.27
CA ALA A 38 14.89 13.10 11.42
C ALA A 38 14.71 11.57 11.47
N ALA A 39 13.51 11.08 11.17
CA ALA A 39 13.23 9.64 11.11
C ALA A 39 14.06 8.92 10.03
N LEU A 40 14.16 9.50 8.83
CA LEU A 40 14.97 8.95 7.74
C LEU A 40 16.45 8.96 8.06
N ALA A 41 16.99 10.06 8.61
CA ALA A 41 18.38 10.14 9.04
C ALA A 41 18.69 9.10 10.13
N ALA A 42 17.79 8.91 11.10
CA ALA A 42 17.91 7.89 12.15
C ALA A 42 17.89 6.46 11.58
N ALA A 43 17.16 6.22 10.49
CA ALA A 43 17.15 4.94 9.79
C ALA A 43 18.42 4.72 8.93
N GLY A 44 19.29 5.72 8.77
CA GLY A 44 20.51 5.63 7.96
C GLY A 44 20.32 6.00 6.48
N ALA A 45 19.20 6.61 6.12
CA ALA A 45 18.94 7.11 4.78
C ALA A 45 19.45 8.55 4.61
N GLU A 46 19.87 8.90 3.41
CA GLU A 46 20.07 10.29 3.01
C GLU A 46 18.71 10.99 2.89
N VAL A 47 18.67 12.27 3.25
CA VAL A 47 17.43 13.05 3.27
C VAL A 47 17.42 14.06 2.12
N ARG A 48 16.43 13.96 1.22
CA ARG A 48 16.09 15.03 0.29
C ARG A 48 14.83 15.75 0.80
N ARG A 49 14.94 17.07 1.02
CA ARG A 49 13.78 17.90 1.38
C ARG A 49 12.95 18.19 0.13
N GLY A 50 11.65 18.07 0.23
CA GLY A 50 10.72 18.34 -0.87
C GLY A 50 9.32 17.81 -0.59
N ASP A 51 8.44 18.02 -1.54
CA ASP A 51 7.02 17.65 -1.52
C ASP A 51 6.62 16.99 -2.85
N LEU A 52 5.47 16.32 -2.90
CA LEU A 52 4.93 15.75 -4.13
C LEU A 52 4.49 16.79 -5.16
N ASP A 53 4.30 18.04 -4.75
CA ASP A 53 3.96 19.14 -5.65
C ASP A 53 5.19 19.78 -6.30
N ASP A 54 6.39 19.52 -5.79
CA ASP A 54 7.67 19.92 -6.39
C ASP A 54 8.06 18.94 -7.52
N LEU A 55 7.34 19.01 -8.63
CA LEU A 55 7.53 18.10 -9.75
C LEU A 55 8.94 18.17 -10.36
N GLU A 56 9.57 19.35 -10.35
CA GLU A 56 10.95 19.51 -10.84
C GLU A 56 11.94 18.85 -9.88
N GLY A 57 11.80 19.08 -8.57
CA GLY A 57 12.63 18.42 -7.57
C GLY A 57 12.50 16.89 -7.59
N LEU A 58 11.28 16.36 -7.89
CA LEU A 58 11.08 14.91 -8.10
C LEU A 58 11.83 14.40 -9.34
N ARG A 59 11.79 15.15 -10.45
CA ARG A 59 12.49 14.81 -11.71
C ARG A 59 13.99 14.77 -11.49
N GLU A 60 14.57 15.80 -10.86
CA GLU A 60 16.00 15.85 -10.54
C GLU A 60 16.42 14.68 -9.64
N ALA A 61 15.64 14.36 -8.60
CA ALA A 61 15.95 13.26 -7.70
C ALA A 61 15.93 11.91 -8.42
N ALA A 62 14.95 11.67 -9.29
CA ALA A 62 14.84 10.47 -10.09
C ALA A 62 15.99 10.35 -11.10
N ALA A 63 16.40 11.44 -11.76
CA ALA A 63 17.53 11.46 -12.68
C ALA A 63 18.86 11.06 -12.00
N ALA A 64 19.08 11.55 -10.76
CA ALA A 64 20.28 11.28 -9.98
C ALA A 64 20.33 9.86 -9.38
N ALA A 65 19.19 9.18 -9.25
CA ALA A 65 19.11 7.84 -8.66
C ALA A 65 19.35 6.73 -9.69
N ASP A 66 19.71 5.53 -9.21
CA ASP A 66 19.79 4.31 -10.03
C ASP A 66 18.42 3.63 -10.16
N GLY A 67 17.46 3.97 -9.28
CA GLY A 67 16.09 3.48 -9.31
C GLY A 67 15.18 4.27 -8.37
N VAL A 68 13.88 4.14 -8.56
CA VAL A 68 12.87 4.90 -7.81
C VAL A 68 11.81 3.97 -7.25
N ILE A 69 11.43 4.17 -5.98
CA ILE A 69 10.24 3.60 -5.36
C ILE A 69 9.30 4.73 -4.95
N HIS A 70 8.09 4.73 -5.52
CA HIS A 70 7.08 5.75 -5.24
C HIS A 70 5.97 5.18 -4.35
N LEU A 71 6.02 5.55 -3.05
CA LEU A 71 5.06 5.12 -2.02
C LEU A 71 4.17 6.25 -1.54
N ALA A 72 4.54 7.50 -1.83
CA ALA A 72 3.82 8.65 -1.30
C ALA A 72 2.44 8.78 -1.96
N PHE A 73 1.45 9.08 -1.14
CA PHE A 73 0.10 9.43 -1.57
C PHE A 73 -0.47 10.47 -0.59
N LYS A 74 -1.26 11.42 -1.07
CA LYS A 74 -1.86 12.49 -0.25
C LYS A 74 -3.12 11.98 0.47
N HIS A 75 -2.92 11.11 1.49
CA HIS A 75 -4.03 10.54 2.27
C HIS A 75 -4.82 11.57 3.09
N ASP A 76 -4.24 12.71 3.41
CA ASP A 76 -4.90 13.87 4.00
C ASP A 76 -6.03 14.38 3.09
N LEU A 77 -5.77 14.61 1.81
CA LEU A 77 -6.80 14.99 0.83
C LEU A 77 -7.91 13.94 0.71
N MET A 78 -7.56 12.65 0.77
CA MET A 78 -8.56 11.58 0.74
C MET A 78 -9.50 11.64 1.95
N ARG A 79 -8.96 11.91 3.17
CA ARG A 79 -9.76 12.03 4.40
C ARG A 79 -10.65 13.27 4.40
N ASP A 80 -10.19 14.34 3.75
CA ASP A 80 -10.91 15.61 3.61
C ASP A 80 -11.95 15.60 2.48
N GLY A 81 -12.14 14.45 1.81
CA GLY A 81 -13.10 14.30 0.71
C GLY A 81 -12.61 14.76 -0.66
N ALA A 82 -11.36 15.22 -0.77
CA ALA A 82 -10.70 15.65 -2.01
C ALA A 82 -9.93 14.50 -2.69
N PHE A 83 -10.55 13.32 -2.77
CA PHE A 83 -9.92 12.14 -3.35
C PHE A 83 -9.49 12.32 -4.83
N PRO A 84 -10.26 13.00 -5.70
CA PRO A 84 -9.83 13.29 -7.07
C PRO A 84 -8.52 14.08 -7.12
N ASP A 85 -8.32 15.07 -6.22
CA ASP A 85 -7.11 15.88 -6.18
C ASP A 85 -5.89 15.06 -5.71
N ALA A 86 -6.11 14.12 -4.77
CA ALA A 86 -5.07 13.18 -4.34
C ALA A 86 -4.61 12.29 -5.50
N ILE A 87 -5.55 11.80 -6.33
CA ILE A 87 -5.27 11.00 -7.52
C ILE A 87 -4.52 11.81 -8.58
N ALA A 88 -4.94 13.05 -8.84
CA ALA A 88 -4.27 13.92 -9.80
C ALA A 88 -2.83 14.24 -9.38
N ALA A 89 -2.60 14.50 -8.10
CA ALA A 89 -1.26 14.73 -7.56
C ALA A 89 -0.36 13.48 -7.66
N ASP A 90 -0.90 12.29 -7.39
CA ASP A 90 -0.20 11.01 -7.53
C ASP A 90 0.23 10.76 -8.98
N LEU A 91 -0.68 10.97 -9.93
CA LEU A 91 -0.38 10.82 -11.36
C LEU A 91 0.67 11.83 -11.81
N ALA A 92 0.57 13.12 -11.43
CA ALA A 92 1.52 14.14 -11.81
C ALA A 92 2.93 13.84 -11.25
N ALA A 93 3.03 13.44 -9.99
CA ALA A 93 4.29 13.03 -9.38
C ALA A 93 4.89 11.80 -10.08
N THR A 94 4.07 10.78 -10.38
CA THR A 94 4.48 9.59 -11.12
C THR A 94 5.01 9.96 -12.52
N GLN A 95 4.35 10.86 -13.22
CA GLN A 95 4.79 11.33 -14.54
C GLN A 95 6.12 12.10 -14.47
N ALA A 96 6.30 12.93 -13.44
CA ALA A 96 7.54 13.66 -13.22
C ALA A 96 8.71 12.71 -12.97
N LEU A 97 8.55 11.71 -12.09
CA LEU A 97 9.54 10.69 -11.82
C LEU A 97 9.88 9.87 -13.07
N ALA A 98 8.85 9.43 -13.81
CA ALA A 98 9.00 8.62 -15.00
C ALA A 98 9.76 9.34 -16.11
N SER A 99 9.48 10.65 -16.33
CA SER A 99 10.09 11.44 -17.38
C SER A 99 11.63 11.49 -17.30
N ALA A 100 12.19 11.40 -16.09
CA ALA A 100 13.64 11.35 -15.86
C ALA A 100 14.26 9.97 -16.13
N LEU A 101 13.42 8.92 -16.21
CA LEU A 101 13.88 7.54 -16.34
C LEU A 101 13.68 6.98 -17.76
N GLU A 102 12.96 7.67 -18.62
CA GLU A 102 12.70 7.22 -20.00
C GLU A 102 13.98 6.96 -20.78
N GLY A 103 14.04 5.83 -21.47
CA GLY A 103 15.20 5.40 -22.26
C GLY A 103 16.40 4.93 -21.44
N THR A 104 16.33 4.94 -20.09
CA THR A 104 17.48 4.64 -19.24
C THR A 104 17.58 3.17 -18.82
N GLY A 105 16.49 2.41 -18.93
CA GLY A 105 16.39 1.05 -18.39
C GLY A 105 16.35 0.98 -16.86
N LYS A 106 16.38 2.12 -16.16
CA LYS A 106 16.34 2.17 -14.69
C LYS A 106 14.96 1.71 -14.16
N PRO A 107 14.91 1.11 -12.94
CA PRO A 107 13.64 0.67 -12.36
C PRO A 107 12.82 1.83 -11.79
N LEU A 108 11.51 1.74 -11.99
CA LEU A 108 10.49 2.53 -11.30
C LEU A 108 9.45 1.59 -10.72
N VAL A 109 9.35 1.54 -9.40
CA VAL A 109 8.33 0.76 -8.69
C VAL A 109 7.33 1.72 -8.06
N THR A 110 6.05 1.60 -8.43
CA THR A 110 4.98 2.45 -7.86
C THR A 110 3.97 1.63 -7.08
N THR A 111 2.98 2.29 -6.48
CA THR A 111 2.00 1.66 -5.59
C THR A 111 0.58 1.80 -6.15
N SER A 112 -0.18 0.71 -6.11
CA SER A 112 -1.63 0.66 -6.34
C SER A 112 -2.30 -0.16 -5.23
N GLY A 113 -3.57 -0.49 -5.40
CA GLY A 113 -4.33 -1.30 -4.44
C GLY A 113 -5.14 -2.40 -5.12
N THR A 114 -5.27 -3.55 -4.46
CA THR A 114 -6.06 -4.68 -4.99
C THR A 114 -7.55 -4.38 -5.08
N LEU A 115 -8.08 -3.45 -4.27
CA LEU A 115 -9.48 -3.01 -4.36
C LEU A 115 -9.84 -2.45 -5.75
N MET A 116 -8.85 -1.92 -6.49
CA MET A 116 -9.07 -1.43 -7.85
C MET A 116 -9.56 -2.53 -8.79
N LEU A 117 -9.20 -3.78 -8.54
CA LEU A 117 -9.69 -4.94 -9.32
C LEU A 117 -11.20 -5.15 -9.13
N THR A 118 -11.69 -5.05 -7.90
CA THR A 118 -13.14 -5.17 -7.64
C THR A 118 -13.91 -4.00 -8.25
N PHE A 119 -13.39 -2.77 -8.16
CA PHE A 119 -14.01 -1.61 -8.82
C PHE A 119 -13.98 -1.74 -10.36
N ALA A 120 -13.03 -2.48 -10.91
CA ALA A 120 -12.97 -2.83 -12.33
C ALA A 120 -13.91 -3.97 -12.73
N GLY A 121 -14.72 -4.49 -11.80
CA GLY A 121 -15.67 -5.56 -12.06
C GLY A 121 -15.10 -6.98 -11.94
N ILE A 122 -13.88 -7.16 -11.44
CA ILE A 122 -13.33 -8.48 -11.16
C ILE A 122 -13.96 -8.98 -9.86
N THR A 123 -15.01 -9.81 -10.00
CA THR A 123 -15.80 -10.36 -8.90
C THR A 123 -16.07 -11.85 -9.12
N GLY A 124 -16.51 -12.56 -8.06
CA GLY A 124 -16.86 -13.98 -8.11
C GLY A 124 -15.67 -14.96 -8.18
N ARG A 125 -14.45 -14.45 -8.30
CA ARG A 125 -13.21 -15.21 -8.25
C ARG A 125 -12.10 -14.35 -7.62
N PRO A 126 -10.98 -14.94 -7.19
CA PRO A 126 -9.81 -14.15 -6.82
C PRO A 126 -9.29 -13.33 -8.02
N GLY A 127 -8.94 -12.06 -7.76
CA GLY A 127 -8.19 -11.25 -8.71
C GLY A 127 -6.73 -11.73 -8.80
N THR A 128 -6.11 -11.56 -9.95
CA THR A 128 -4.72 -11.96 -10.23
C THR A 128 -3.93 -10.80 -10.81
N GLU A 129 -2.62 -10.96 -10.91
CA GLU A 129 -1.73 -9.96 -11.52
C GLU A 129 -2.01 -9.74 -13.02
N ALA A 130 -2.64 -10.71 -13.68
CA ALA A 130 -3.07 -10.60 -15.08
C ALA A 130 -4.31 -9.71 -15.25
N ASP A 131 -5.08 -9.52 -14.20
CA ASP A 131 -6.29 -8.69 -14.25
C ASP A 131 -5.95 -7.21 -14.23
N PHE A 132 -6.66 -6.44 -15.04
CA PHE A 132 -6.51 -4.98 -15.13
C PHE A 132 -7.83 -4.32 -15.52
N ALA A 133 -7.94 -3.02 -15.25
CA ALA A 133 -9.02 -2.18 -15.75
C ALA A 133 -8.53 -1.30 -16.89
N PRO A 134 -9.41 -0.96 -17.87
CA PRO A 134 -9.03 -0.10 -19.00
C PRO A 134 -8.82 1.37 -18.59
N GLY A 135 -9.37 1.80 -17.45
CA GLY A 135 -9.25 3.15 -16.91
C GLY A 135 -10.10 3.34 -15.65
N GLY A 136 -9.93 4.48 -15.03
CA GLY A 136 -10.67 4.88 -13.83
C GLY A 136 -9.77 5.44 -12.73
N PRO A 137 -10.35 5.96 -11.64
CA PRO A 137 -9.58 6.54 -10.54
C PRO A 137 -8.46 5.60 -10.07
N ARG A 138 -7.23 6.11 -9.97
CA ARG A 138 -5.98 5.40 -9.68
C ARG A 138 -5.55 4.35 -10.73
N VAL A 139 -6.47 3.81 -11.53
CA VAL A 139 -6.16 2.87 -12.61
C VAL A 139 -5.37 3.54 -13.72
N ASP A 140 -5.65 4.82 -13.99
CA ASP A 140 -4.94 5.58 -15.02
C ASP A 140 -3.45 5.73 -14.69
N ALA A 141 -3.09 5.97 -13.42
CA ALA A 141 -1.71 5.97 -12.97
C ALA A 141 -1.05 4.58 -13.12
N GLU A 142 -1.77 3.51 -12.78
CA GLU A 142 -1.29 2.14 -12.99
C GLU A 142 -1.03 1.85 -14.47
N ASN A 143 -1.99 2.13 -15.35
CA ASN A 143 -1.85 1.91 -16.79
C ASN A 143 -0.72 2.76 -17.39
N PHE A 144 -0.56 4.00 -16.93
CA PHE A 144 0.57 4.83 -17.31
C PHE A 144 1.90 4.16 -16.97
N VAL A 145 2.06 3.68 -15.74
CA VAL A 145 3.29 3.01 -15.27
C VAL A 145 3.59 1.74 -16.08
N ILE A 146 2.58 0.93 -16.36
CA ILE A 146 2.75 -0.29 -17.17
C ILE A 146 3.21 0.06 -18.59
N GLY A 147 2.63 1.11 -19.20
CA GLY A 147 3.02 1.58 -20.54
C GLY A 147 4.43 2.16 -20.63
N LEU A 148 5.08 2.49 -19.51
CA LEU A 148 6.48 2.95 -19.50
C LEU A 148 7.48 1.88 -19.96
N ALA A 149 7.08 0.60 -19.96
CA ALA A 149 7.90 -0.47 -20.53
C ALA A 149 8.29 -0.20 -21.99
N ASP A 150 7.34 0.31 -22.81
CA ASP A 150 7.57 0.66 -24.20
C ASP A 150 8.41 1.95 -24.36
N ARG A 151 8.61 2.68 -23.26
CA ARG A 151 9.40 3.92 -23.20
C ARG A 151 10.78 3.70 -22.56
N GLY A 152 11.20 2.45 -22.45
CA GLY A 152 12.53 2.08 -21.94
C GLY A 152 12.74 2.31 -20.43
N VAL A 153 11.66 2.23 -19.63
CA VAL A 153 11.73 2.21 -18.16
C VAL A 153 11.43 0.79 -17.69
N ARG A 154 12.21 0.26 -16.77
CA ARG A 154 11.90 -1.02 -16.12
C ARG A 154 10.86 -0.80 -15.01
N SER A 155 9.65 -0.47 -15.46
CA SER A 155 8.53 -0.10 -14.60
C SER A 155 7.83 -1.32 -14.02
N SER A 156 7.36 -1.20 -12.78
CA SER A 156 6.45 -2.16 -12.15
C SER A 156 5.53 -1.47 -11.16
N ILE A 157 4.42 -2.12 -10.86
CA ILE A 157 3.49 -1.62 -9.85
C ILE A 157 3.21 -2.69 -8.81
N VAL A 158 3.25 -2.31 -7.53
CA VAL A 158 2.88 -3.17 -6.40
C VAL A 158 1.47 -2.82 -5.96
N ARG A 159 0.56 -3.77 -6.09
CA ARG A 159 -0.79 -3.67 -5.55
C ARG A 159 -0.79 -4.19 -4.11
N LEU A 160 -1.05 -3.28 -3.18
CA LEU A 160 -1.22 -3.60 -1.77
C LEU A 160 -2.67 -4.02 -1.48
N PRO A 161 -2.88 -4.98 -0.56
CA PRO A 161 -4.21 -5.30 -0.06
C PRO A 161 -4.77 -4.15 0.80
N PRO A 162 -6.08 -4.13 1.10
CA PRO A 162 -6.69 -3.16 2.00
C PRO A 162 -6.02 -3.13 3.38
N ILE A 163 -5.55 -4.27 3.87
CA ILE A 163 -4.87 -4.36 5.15
C ILE A 163 -3.41 -4.73 4.93
N THR A 164 -2.52 -3.76 5.18
CA THR A 164 -1.10 -3.99 5.43
C THR A 164 -0.89 -3.79 6.92
N HIS A 165 -0.36 -4.79 7.63
CA HIS A 165 -0.38 -4.83 9.08
C HIS A 165 1.01 -5.12 9.68
N SER A 166 1.27 -4.60 10.84
CA SER A 166 2.39 -4.88 11.76
C SER A 166 2.39 -3.85 12.88
N SER A 167 3.37 -3.92 13.79
CA SER A 167 3.61 -2.89 14.79
C SER A 167 3.96 -1.51 14.22
N LEU A 168 4.24 -1.40 12.92
CA LEU A 168 4.47 -0.15 12.21
C LEU A 168 3.18 0.50 11.68
N ASP A 169 2.05 -0.20 11.79
CA ASP A 169 0.76 0.33 11.34
C ASP A 169 0.13 1.26 12.38
N HIS A 170 0.28 2.56 12.17
CA HIS A 170 -0.32 3.60 13.02
C HIS A 170 -1.51 4.31 12.35
N HIS A 171 -1.79 4.04 11.06
CA HIS A 171 -2.77 4.79 10.26
C HIS A 171 -3.50 3.95 9.22
N GLY A 172 -3.16 2.66 9.06
CA GLY A 172 -3.77 1.76 8.11
C GLY A 172 -5.18 1.30 8.51
N PHE A 173 -5.81 0.55 7.66
CA PHE A 173 -7.22 0.17 7.87
C PHE A 173 -7.42 -0.73 9.09
N ALA A 174 -6.45 -1.57 9.47
CA ALA A 174 -6.53 -2.33 10.72
C ALA A 174 -6.58 -1.41 11.93
N HIS A 175 -5.66 -0.41 11.99
CA HIS A 175 -5.63 0.58 13.05
C HIS A 175 -6.93 1.40 13.12
N VAL A 176 -7.47 1.81 11.97
CA VAL A 176 -8.73 2.56 11.89
C VAL A 176 -9.91 1.72 12.37
N LEU A 177 -10.03 0.47 11.95
CA LEU A 177 -11.10 -0.43 12.38
C LEU A 177 -11.08 -0.68 13.90
N ILE A 178 -9.88 -0.82 14.49
CA ILE A 178 -9.69 -0.94 15.94
C ILE A 178 -10.12 0.35 16.65
N GLY A 179 -9.76 1.52 16.09
CA GLY A 179 -10.20 2.82 16.61
C GLY A 179 -11.71 2.96 16.62
N ILE A 180 -12.38 2.57 15.53
CA ILE A 180 -13.83 2.56 15.41
C ILE A 180 -14.45 1.61 16.46
N ALA A 181 -13.93 0.40 16.60
CA ALA A 181 -14.42 -0.57 17.57
C ALA A 181 -14.34 -0.05 19.00
N ARG A 182 -13.23 0.63 19.36
CA ARG A 182 -13.07 1.28 20.68
C ARG A 182 -14.03 2.46 20.87
N GLN A 183 -14.24 3.27 19.84
CA GLN A 183 -15.08 4.45 19.91
C GLN A 183 -16.58 4.11 19.99
N THR A 184 -17.01 3.13 19.20
CA THR A 184 -18.43 2.71 19.14
C THR A 184 -18.79 1.67 20.18
N GLY A 185 -17.80 1.02 20.81
CA GLY A 185 -18.00 -0.09 21.73
C GLY A 185 -18.39 -1.41 21.01
N VAL A 186 -18.28 -1.47 19.69
CA VAL A 186 -18.67 -2.64 18.88
C VAL A 186 -17.66 -2.84 17.74
N SER A 187 -17.16 -4.05 17.57
CA SER A 187 -16.42 -4.46 16.37
C SER A 187 -17.42 -4.95 15.33
N GLY A 188 -17.65 -4.13 14.28
CA GLY A 188 -18.69 -4.38 13.29
C GLY A 188 -18.23 -5.15 12.06
N TYR A 189 -19.17 -5.82 11.39
CA TYR A 189 -19.09 -6.30 10.01
C TYR A 189 -20.40 -6.09 9.29
N VAL A 190 -20.41 -5.98 7.97
CA VAL A 190 -21.66 -5.73 7.21
C VAL A 190 -22.34 -7.05 6.85
N ALA A 191 -23.66 -7.09 6.94
CA ALA A 191 -24.51 -8.25 6.63
C ALA A 191 -24.07 -9.52 7.39
N ASP A 192 -23.69 -10.58 6.68
CA ASP A 192 -23.16 -11.83 7.27
C ASP A 192 -21.62 -11.85 7.44
N GLY A 193 -20.94 -10.80 6.97
CA GLY A 193 -19.48 -10.67 7.02
C GLY A 193 -18.74 -11.72 6.21
N ALA A 194 -19.37 -12.31 5.19
CA ALA A 194 -18.77 -13.33 4.34
C ALA A 194 -17.82 -12.75 3.28
N ASN A 195 -17.91 -11.45 3.00
CA ASN A 195 -16.98 -10.75 2.14
C ASN A 195 -15.55 -10.86 2.68
N ARG A 196 -14.58 -10.92 1.78
CA ARG A 196 -13.18 -11.23 2.10
C ARG A 196 -12.28 -10.04 1.83
N TRP A 197 -11.35 -9.83 2.73
CA TRP A 197 -10.26 -8.88 2.52
C TRP A 197 -8.91 -9.59 2.57
N PRO A 198 -8.05 -9.35 1.58
CA PRO A 198 -6.67 -9.82 1.61
C PRO A 198 -5.84 -8.98 2.56
N SER A 199 -4.70 -9.53 2.99
CA SER A 199 -3.75 -8.81 3.84
C SER A 199 -2.30 -9.20 3.56
N VAL A 200 -1.38 -8.38 4.08
CA VAL A 200 0.05 -8.66 4.06
C VAL A 200 0.74 -8.01 5.27
N HIS A 201 1.70 -8.70 5.84
CA HIS A 201 2.56 -8.08 6.83
C HIS A 201 3.46 -7.00 6.18
N THR A 202 3.65 -5.86 6.86
CA THR A 202 4.38 -4.70 6.30
C THR A 202 5.81 -5.06 5.84
N LEU A 203 6.50 -5.93 6.57
CA LEU A 203 7.86 -6.36 6.20
C LEU A 203 7.86 -7.28 4.96
N ASP A 204 6.84 -8.11 4.79
CA ASP A 204 6.70 -8.93 3.57
C ASP A 204 6.36 -8.06 2.36
N ALA A 205 5.53 -7.04 2.52
CA ALA A 205 5.29 -6.05 1.48
C ALA A 205 6.58 -5.31 1.10
N ALA A 206 7.39 -4.89 2.06
CA ALA A 206 8.67 -4.22 1.82
C ALA A 206 9.62 -5.06 0.95
N ARG A 207 9.66 -6.38 1.18
CA ARG A 207 10.42 -7.31 0.34
C ARG A 207 9.93 -7.35 -1.11
N VAL A 208 8.61 -7.25 -1.35
CA VAL A 208 8.08 -7.19 -2.74
C VAL A 208 8.56 -5.93 -3.43
N TYR A 209 8.59 -4.77 -2.75
CA TYR A 209 9.13 -3.53 -3.33
C TYR A 209 10.61 -3.65 -3.68
N ARG A 210 11.44 -4.19 -2.78
CA ARG A 210 12.86 -4.42 -3.05
C ARG A 210 13.06 -5.38 -4.23
N LEU A 211 12.44 -6.55 -4.20
CA LEU A 211 12.57 -7.53 -5.27
C LEU A 211 12.02 -7.01 -6.61
N GLY A 212 10.93 -6.24 -6.57
CA GLY A 212 10.39 -5.54 -7.74
C GLY A 212 11.42 -4.56 -8.33
N LEU A 213 12.06 -3.76 -7.48
CA LEU A 213 13.13 -2.86 -7.89
C LEU A 213 14.32 -3.60 -8.49
N GLU A 214 14.73 -4.74 -7.91
CA GLU A 214 15.92 -5.49 -8.33
C GLU A 214 15.69 -6.32 -9.59
N ALA A 215 14.53 -7.00 -9.72
CA ALA A 215 14.36 -8.09 -10.65
C ALA A 215 13.07 -8.10 -11.49
N ALA A 216 12.05 -7.28 -11.16
CA ALA A 216 10.80 -7.36 -11.92
C ALA A 216 11.03 -6.94 -13.40
N PRO A 217 10.52 -7.71 -14.37
CA PRO A 217 10.46 -7.29 -15.77
C PRO A 217 9.67 -6.00 -15.95
N ALA A 218 10.00 -5.22 -16.97
CA ALA A 218 9.27 -4.00 -17.31
C ALA A 218 7.79 -4.31 -17.58
N GLY A 219 6.89 -3.45 -17.07
CA GLY A 219 5.46 -3.61 -17.22
C GLY A 219 4.83 -4.63 -16.26
N SER A 220 5.53 -5.05 -15.19
CA SER A 220 5.00 -6.04 -14.24
C SER A 220 3.97 -5.42 -13.30
N ARG A 221 2.87 -6.16 -13.07
CA ARG A 221 1.96 -5.98 -11.94
C ARG A 221 2.32 -7.01 -10.88
N LEU A 222 2.48 -6.56 -9.65
CA LEU A 222 2.90 -7.39 -8.52
C LEU A 222 1.84 -7.28 -7.42
N HIS A 223 1.46 -8.40 -6.81
CA HIS A 223 0.57 -8.42 -5.66
C HIS A 223 1.37 -8.71 -4.38
N ALA A 224 1.50 -7.72 -3.50
CA ALA A 224 2.06 -7.94 -2.17
C ALA A 224 0.95 -8.44 -1.23
N VAL A 225 0.60 -9.71 -1.35
CA VAL A 225 -0.51 -10.34 -0.63
C VAL A 225 -0.05 -11.66 -0.03
N ALA A 226 -0.27 -11.83 1.28
CA ALA A 226 0.02 -13.06 2.02
C ALA A 226 -1.27 -13.84 2.31
N ASP A 227 -2.27 -13.19 2.90
CA ASP A 227 -3.59 -13.75 3.10
C ASP A 227 -4.48 -13.36 1.91
N GLU A 228 -4.87 -14.32 1.08
CA GLU A 228 -5.58 -14.05 -0.18
C GLU A 228 -7.03 -13.60 0.00
N GLY A 229 -7.61 -13.79 1.20
CA GLY A 229 -8.99 -13.37 1.50
C GLY A 229 -9.52 -13.89 2.83
N ILE A 230 -9.36 -13.11 3.89
CA ILE A 230 -9.91 -13.38 5.21
C ILE A 230 -11.36 -12.86 5.25
N ARG A 231 -12.30 -13.66 5.75
CA ARG A 231 -13.68 -13.19 5.92
C ARG A 231 -13.74 -12.01 6.87
N PHE A 232 -14.45 -10.95 6.48
CA PHE A 232 -14.45 -9.72 7.27
C PHE A 232 -14.98 -9.93 8.70
N ARG A 233 -15.94 -10.86 8.91
CA ARG A 233 -16.39 -11.24 10.25
C ARG A 233 -15.29 -11.86 11.11
N GLU A 234 -14.28 -12.53 10.52
CA GLU A 234 -13.15 -13.10 11.26
C GLU A 234 -12.18 -11.99 11.70
N ILE A 235 -11.98 -10.99 10.82
CA ILE A 235 -11.24 -9.77 11.17
C ILE A 235 -11.94 -9.02 12.30
N ALA A 236 -13.26 -8.81 12.18
CA ALA A 236 -14.06 -8.17 13.22
C ALA A 236 -14.02 -8.96 14.53
N ALA A 237 -14.02 -10.30 14.49
CA ALA A 237 -13.90 -11.14 15.67
C ALA A 237 -12.54 -10.99 16.36
N ALA A 238 -11.43 -10.96 15.62
CA ALA A 238 -10.10 -10.73 16.16
C ALA A 238 -10.00 -9.34 16.80
N ILE A 239 -10.49 -8.30 16.13
CA ILE A 239 -10.55 -6.94 16.68
C ILE A 239 -11.39 -6.89 17.96
N GLY A 240 -12.56 -7.53 17.96
CA GLY A 240 -13.45 -7.57 19.13
C GLY A 240 -12.79 -8.23 20.35
N ARG A 241 -12.07 -9.34 20.14
CA ARG A 241 -11.28 -10.00 21.21
C ARG A 241 -10.20 -9.07 21.77
N GLY A 242 -9.38 -8.47 20.89
CA GLY A 242 -8.28 -7.62 21.31
C GLY A 242 -8.72 -6.31 21.96
N ALA A 243 -9.81 -5.69 21.45
CA ALA A 243 -10.36 -4.46 22.01
C ALA A 243 -11.27 -4.68 23.24
N GLY A 244 -11.66 -5.94 23.54
CA GLY A 244 -12.57 -6.25 24.64
C GLY A 244 -14.01 -5.76 24.41
N VAL A 245 -14.48 -5.74 23.16
CA VAL A 245 -15.82 -5.29 22.78
C VAL A 245 -16.60 -6.39 22.05
N PRO A 246 -17.95 -6.38 22.11
CA PRO A 246 -18.79 -7.31 21.37
C PRO A 246 -18.61 -7.15 19.85
N VAL A 247 -18.88 -8.24 19.14
CA VAL A 247 -18.87 -8.30 17.67
C VAL A 247 -20.31 -8.34 17.17
N ALA A 248 -20.67 -7.51 16.21
CA ALA A 248 -22.05 -7.45 15.70
C ALA A 248 -22.12 -7.18 14.19
N SER A 249 -23.18 -7.67 13.59
CA SER A 249 -23.58 -7.30 12.23
C SER A 249 -24.11 -5.88 12.20
N ILE A 250 -23.60 -5.07 11.28
CA ILE A 250 -24.06 -3.71 11.00
C ILE A 250 -24.86 -3.74 9.69
N SER A 251 -26.03 -3.11 9.67
CA SER A 251 -26.82 -3.05 8.45
C SER A 251 -26.07 -2.26 7.36
N ALA A 252 -26.34 -2.56 6.10
CA ALA A 252 -25.74 -1.80 4.98
C ALA A 252 -26.12 -0.31 5.03
N ALA A 253 -27.30 0.03 5.56
CA ALA A 253 -27.75 1.40 5.73
C ALA A 253 -26.94 2.15 6.82
N ASP A 254 -26.50 1.46 7.85
CA ASP A 254 -25.76 2.04 8.97
C ASP A 254 -24.24 2.00 8.75
N ALA A 255 -23.76 1.33 7.70
CA ALA A 255 -22.32 1.13 7.45
C ALA A 255 -21.54 2.46 7.39
N ALA A 256 -22.06 3.47 6.69
CA ALA A 256 -21.43 4.77 6.59
C ALA A 256 -21.32 5.48 7.96
N THR A 257 -22.35 5.36 8.79
CA THR A 257 -22.36 5.94 10.14
C THR A 257 -21.39 5.21 11.06
N HIS A 258 -21.37 3.86 11.03
CA HIS A 258 -20.55 3.06 11.92
C HIS A 258 -19.06 3.08 11.54
N PHE A 259 -18.76 2.92 10.24
CA PHE A 259 -17.39 2.79 9.73
C PHE A 259 -16.79 4.09 9.19
N SER A 260 -17.55 5.22 9.24
CA SER A 260 -17.09 6.50 8.70
C SER A 260 -16.67 6.35 7.22
N PHE A 261 -15.52 6.88 6.82
CA PHE A 261 -15.03 6.80 5.44
C PHE A 261 -14.82 5.37 4.92
N LEU A 262 -14.64 4.38 5.82
CA LEU A 262 -14.53 2.98 5.43
C LEU A 262 -15.89 2.35 5.08
N GLY A 263 -17.01 3.00 5.38
CA GLY A 263 -18.35 2.44 5.14
C GLY A 263 -18.63 2.01 3.71
N GLY A 264 -18.02 2.69 2.72
CA GLY A 264 -18.08 2.31 1.31
C GLY A 264 -17.20 1.12 0.90
N PHE A 265 -16.31 0.66 1.78
CA PHE A 265 -15.31 -0.37 1.48
C PHE A 265 -15.55 -1.68 2.24
N VAL A 266 -15.98 -1.59 3.51
CA VAL A 266 -16.04 -2.74 4.44
C VAL A 266 -16.92 -3.89 3.97
N GLY A 267 -17.89 -3.64 3.08
CA GLY A 267 -18.75 -4.67 2.49
C GLY A 267 -18.22 -5.27 1.17
N ILE A 268 -17.11 -4.78 0.64
CA ILE A 268 -16.58 -5.23 -0.65
C ILE A 268 -15.88 -6.58 -0.49
N ASP A 269 -16.19 -7.56 -1.36
CA ASP A 269 -15.45 -8.82 -1.47
C ASP A 269 -14.27 -8.63 -2.42
N ASN A 270 -13.05 -8.77 -1.91
CA ASN A 270 -11.81 -8.54 -2.67
C ASN A 270 -10.78 -9.67 -2.45
N PRO A 271 -11.11 -10.92 -2.74
CA PRO A 271 -10.10 -11.97 -2.71
C PRO A 271 -9.11 -11.79 -3.88
N VAL A 272 -7.82 -11.95 -3.61
CA VAL A 272 -6.77 -11.82 -4.64
C VAL A 272 -5.66 -12.83 -4.41
N SER A 273 -5.07 -13.35 -5.49
CA SER A 273 -3.88 -14.21 -5.43
C SER A 273 -2.62 -13.41 -5.67
N SER A 274 -1.51 -13.89 -5.10
CA SER A 274 -0.14 -13.40 -5.36
C SER A 274 0.76 -14.46 -6.01
N GLU A 275 0.17 -15.52 -6.55
CA GLU A 275 0.91 -16.67 -7.07
C GLU A 275 1.92 -16.28 -8.17
N VAL A 276 1.54 -15.37 -9.07
CA VAL A 276 2.44 -14.90 -10.15
C VAL A 276 3.60 -14.10 -9.54
N THR A 277 3.33 -13.20 -8.59
CA THR A 277 4.36 -12.43 -7.89
C THR A 277 5.34 -13.34 -7.16
N GLN A 278 4.82 -14.35 -6.44
CA GLN A 278 5.64 -15.32 -5.72
C GLN A 278 6.60 -16.05 -6.66
N LYS A 279 6.09 -16.55 -7.78
CA LYS A 279 6.91 -17.25 -8.78
C LYS A 279 7.91 -16.34 -9.48
N LEU A 280 7.46 -15.15 -9.87
CA LEU A 280 8.27 -14.19 -10.62
C LEU A 280 9.48 -13.68 -9.81
N LEU A 281 9.25 -13.37 -8.54
CA LEU A 281 10.25 -12.76 -7.67
C LEU A 281 10.94 -13.76 -6.73
N GLY A 282 10.53 -15.03 -6.71
CA GLY A 282 10.99 -15.98 -5.70
C GLY A 282 10.61 -15.52 -4.28
N TRP A 283 9.51 -14.76 -4.15
CA TRP A 283 9.05 -14.21 -2.90
C TRP A 283 8.10 -15.17 -2.20
N THR A 284 8.24 -15.30 -0.89
CA THR A 284 7.31 -16.04 -0.03
C THR A 284 7.07 -15.21 1.22
N PRO A 285 5.81 -14.98 1.64
CA PRO A 285 5.51 -14.38 2.93
C PRO A 285 6.18 -15.17 4.06
N ALA A 286 6.78 -14.46 5.01
CA ALA A 286 7.55 -15.06 6.10
C ALA A 286 7.15 -14.56 7.49
N HIS A 287 6.23 -13.61 7.56
CA HIS A 287 5.73 -13.03 8.80
C HIS A 287 4.31 -13.52 9.11
N PRO A 288 3.82 -13.31 10.35
CA PRO A 288 2.47 -13.73 10.75
C PRO A 288 1.38 -13.20 9.81
N GLY A 289 0.31 -13.98 9.60
CA GLY A 289 -0.91 -13.51 8.96
C GLY A 289 -1.68 -12.52 9.84
N LEU A 290 -2.66 -11.82 9.27
CA LEU A 290 -3.38 -10.75 9.95
C LEU A 290 -4.02 -11.19 11.29
N ILE A 291 -4.70 -12.33 11.30
CA ILE A 291 -5.41 -12.78 12.53
C ILE A 291 -4.40 -13.08 13.63
N GLU A 292 -3.31 -13.76 13.31
CA GLU A 292 -2.24 -14.06 14.26
C GLU A 292 -1.59 -12.77 14.78
N ASP A 293 -1.32 -11.80 13.90
CA ASP A 293 -0.72 -10.52 14.26
C ASP A 293 -1.64 -9.67 15.16
N LEU A 294 -2.95 -9.67 14.89
CA LEU A 294 -3.95 -9.05 15.78
C LEU A 294 -3.97 -9.72 17.15
N ASP A 295 -3.90 -11.07 17.20
CA ASP A 295 -3.93 -11.84 18.45
C ASP A 295 -2.61 -11.68 19.24
N HIS A 296 -1.47 -11.29 18.61
CA HIS A 296 -0.24 -10.89 19.32
C HIS A 296 -0.39 -9.64 20.18
N GLY A 297 -1.42 -8.82 19.96
CA GLY A 297 -1.90 -7.80 20.88
C GLY A 297 -1.18 -6.46 20.84
N HIS A 298 -0.16 -6.25 19.99
CA HIS A 298 0.55 -4.95 19.92
C HIS A 298 -0.38 -3.80 19.52
N TYR A 299 -1.40 -4.05 18.70
CA TYR A 299 -2.44 -3.07 18.33
C TYR A 299 -3.31 -2.63 19.52
N PHE A 300 -3.37 -3.44 20.57
CA PHE A 300 -4.27 -3.25 21.71
C PHE A 300 -3.54 -2.82 22.99
N ALA A 301 -2.19 -2.79 22.95
CA ALA A 301 -1.39 -2.28 24.07
C ALA A 301 -1.85 -0.84 24.41
N ARG A 302 -2.06 -0.56 25.69
CA ARG A 302 -2.35 0.80 26.17
C ARG A 302 -1.03 1.56 26.19
N ASN A 303 -0.94 2.63 25.40
CA ASN A 303 0.12 3.63 25.54
C ASN A 303 -0.06 4.42 26.83
#